data_4c7aa2cc3e582f4f5af3a3b9925aff4f
#
_entry.id   4c7aa2cc3e582f4f5af3a3b9925aff4f
#
_cell.length_a   1.000
_cell.length_b   1.000
_cell.length_c   1.000
_cell.angle_alpha   90.00
_cell.angle_beta   90.00
_cell.angle_gamma   90.00
#
_symmetry.space_group_name_H-M   'P 1'
#
loop_
_entity.id
_entity.type
_entity.pdbx_description
1 polymer ?
#
loop_
_entity_poly.entity_id
_entity_poly.type
_entity_poly.pdbx_seq_one_letter_code
_entity_poly.pdbx_strand_id
1 'polypeptide(L)'
;MFIQSQAPTDELMLKLLPMLEQAGQTLLEEYEGYCAGNDFNINKKIDQSPVTQADLKINHYILEQLAYLTPEIPVLSEESDYSKRHQWPLCWLLDPLDGTKEFIYERDEFTINLSLIRHHKTIFSVIVVPCEKRMYMGYLQDLPFRYQFSQRQWYQYQQNLADYKQIQVGLSHGSKDVRYQQFMDHIAQQYPVVRREAGSAYKFCMMLEGVIDIYPRFHPTSEWDTSAGQGLLESIGGGLLSLQKEPFTYNARSSVLNNGFIAFTNQVTRTLSLEALAQVKL
;
A
#
# COMPACT_ATOMS: atom_id res chain seq x y z
N MET A 1 -10.34 -12.48 -6.25
CA MET A 1 -9.46 -13.70 -6.22
C MET A 1 -8.53 -13.68 -7.43
N PHE A 2 -7.26 -14.06 -7.28
CA PHE A 2 -6.31 -14.15 -8.38
C PHE A 2 -6.30 -15.55 -9.01
N ILE A 3 -6.35 -15.60 -10.33
CA ILE A 3 -6.22 -16.85 -11.09
C ILE A 3 -5.00 -16.76 -12.00
N GLN A 4 -4.37 -17.89 -12.28
CA GLN A 4 -3.23 -17.98 -13.19
C GLN A 4 -3.59 -17.41 -14.56
N SER A 5 -2.70 -16.58 -15.11
CA SER A 5 -2.88 -15.88 -16.38
C SER A 5 -1.60 -15.84 -17.19
N GLN A 6 -1.70 -15.33 -18.42
CA GLN A 6 -0.54 -14.90 -19.20
C GLN A 6 0.02 -13.59 -18.61
N ALA A 7 1.25 -13.26 -18.99
CA ALA A 7 1.86 -11.97 -18.67
C ALA A 7 1.02 -10.83 -19.28
N PRO A 8 0.96 -9.64 -18.62
CA PRO A 8 0.41 -8.46 -19.25
C PRO A 8 1.22 -8.10 -20.51
N THR A 9 0.55 -7.48 -21.46
CA THR A 9 1.20 -6.99 -22.70
C THR A 9 1.67 -5.53 -22.55
N ASP A 10 1.40 -4.91 -21.42
CA ASP A 10 1.76 -3.51 -21.16
C ASP A 10 3.27 -3.33 -21.04
N GLU A 11 3.81 -2.42 -21.84
CA GLU A 11 5.25 -2.19 -21.94
C GLU A 11 5.84 -1.60 -20.65
N LEU A 12 5.12 -0.71 -19.96
CA LEU A 12 5.59 -0.11 -18.73
C LEU A 12 5.67 -1.16 -17.62
N MET A 13 4.64 -1.99 -17.46
CA MET A 13 4.66 -3.09 -16.49
C MET A 13 5.85 -4.03 -16.70
N LEU A 14 6.09 -4.42 -17.96
CA LEU A 14 7.19 -5.32 -18.30
C LEU A 14 8.58 -4.68 -18.10
N LYS A 15 8.72 -3.36 -18.32
CA LYS A 15 9.96 -2.62 -18.05
C LYS A 15 10.23 -2.45 -16.55
N LEU A 16 9.20 -2.23 -15.75
CA LEU A 16 9.33 -2.06 -14.30
C LEU A 16 9.59 -3.38 -13.57
N LEU A 17 9.14 -4.51 -14.12
CA LEU A 17 9.20 -5.82 -13.48
C LEU A 17 10.60 -6.21 -12.98
N PRO A 18 11.68 -6.17 -13.79
CA PRO A 18 13.02 -6.57 -13.33
C PRO A 18 13.55 -5.66 -12.20
N MET A 19 13.28 -4.35 -12.29
CA MET A 19 13.64 -3.38 -11.26
C MET A 19 12.95 -3.71 -9.92
N LEU A 20 11.64 -3.94 -9.95
CA LEU A 20 10.84 -4.19 -8.74
C LEU A 20 11.16 -5.56 -8.14
N GLU A 21 11.41 -6.57 -8.96
CA GLU A 21 11.86 -7.89 -8.50
C GLU A 21 13.21 -7.80 -7.80
N GLN A 22 14.17 -7.07 -8.38
CA GLN A 22 15.49 -6.84 -7.78
C GLN A 22 15.40 -6.01 -6.49
N ALA A 23 14.58 -4.95 -6.47
CA ALA A 23 14.36 -4.15 -5.26
C ALA A 23 13.77 -5.01 -4.13
N GLY A 24 12.76 -5.83 -4.43
CA GLY A 24 12.16 -6.74 -3.47
C GLY A 24 13.14 -7.78 -2.96
N GLN A 25 13.96 -8.37 -3.84
CA GLN A 25 15.00 -9.33 -3.45
C GLN A 25 16.08 -8.68 -2.57
N THR A 26 16.54 -7.48 -2.93
CA THR A 26 17.54 -6.76 -2.14
C THR A 26 17.00 -6.39 -0.76
N LEU A 27 15.73 -5.94 -0.67
CA LEU A 27 15.11 -5.63 0.62
C LEU A 27 14.96 -6.87 1.50
N LEU A 28 14.62 -8.01 0.92
CA LEU A 28 14.55 -9.29 1.63
C LEU A 28 15.94 -9.71 2.16
N GLU A 29 17.01 -9.57 1.36
CA GLU A 29 18.40 -9.86 1.79
C GLU A 29 18.83 -8.97 2.96
N GLU A 30 18.51 -7.66 2.93
CA GLU A 30 18.76 -6.76 4.06
C GLU A 30 18.00 -7.19 5.31
N TYR A 31 16.74 -7.61 5.18
CA TYR A 31 15.92 -8.10 6.27
C TYR A 31 16.45 -9.41 6.85
N GLU A 32 16.77 -10.39 6.02
CA GLU A 32 17.36 -11.66 6.44
C GLU A 32 18.71 -11.45 7.16
N GLY A 33 19.53 -10.52 6.66
CA GLY A 33 20.78 -10.13 7.30
C GLY A 33 20.56 -9.48 8.66
N TYR A 34 19.56 -8.59 8.79
CA TYR A 34 19.17 -7.97 10.05
C TYR A 34 18.71 -9.01 11.07
N CYS A 35 17.80 -9.91 10.70
CA CYS A 35 17.31 -11.00 11.56
C CYS A 35 18.43 -11.98 11.98
N ALA A 36 19.46 -12.12 11.14
CA ALA A 36 20.65 -12.92 11.47
C ALA A 36 21.63 -12.23 12.44
N GLY A 37 21.34 -10.98 12.84
CA GLY A 37 22.16 -10.20 13.78
C GLY A 37 23.37 -9.53 13.16
N ASN A 38 23.39 -9.31 11.85
CA ASN A 38 24.41 -8.51 11.19
C ASN A 38 24.35 -7.05 11.66
N ASP A 39 25.48 -6.35 11.61
CA ASP A 39 25.53 -4.92 11.90
C ASP A 39 24.58 -4.17 10.97
N PHE A 40 23.66 -3.39 11.54
CA PHE A 40 22.62 -2.71 10.80
C PHE A 40 22.37 -1.31 11.35
N ASN A 41 22.40 -0.30 10.47
CA ASN A 41 22.21 1.09 10.87
C ASN A 41 20.72 1.45 10.89
N ILE A 42 20.25 1.87 12.08
CA ILE A 42 18.90 2.42 12.27
C ILE A 42 19.06 3.86 12.79
N ASN A 43 18.53 4.81 12.06
CA ASN A 43 18.50 6.21 12.43
C ASN A 43 17.07 6.69 12.71
N LYS A 44 16.92 7.92 13.17
CA LYS A 44 15.62 8.57 13.31
C LYS A 44 15.53 9.78 12.42
N LYS A 45 14.43 9.93 11.73
CA LYS A 45 14.08 11.13 10.97
C LYS A 45 13.76 12.30 11.91
N ILE A 46 13.54 13.49 11.38
CA ILE A 46 13.19 14.69 12.14
C ILE A 46 11.88 14.48 12.95
N ASP A 47 10.92 13.74 12.39
CA ASP A 47 9.66 13.39 13.03
C ASP A 47 9.75 12.20 13.99
N GLN A 48 10.98 11.73 14.31
CA GLN A 48 11.29 10.58 15.19
C GLN A 48 10.88 9.21 14.61
N SER A 49 10.38 9.11 13.38
CA SER A 49 10.18 7.82 12.71
C SER A 49 11.54 7.16 12.42
N PRO A 50 11.61 5.82 12.47
CA PRO A 50 12.85 5.12 12.12
C PRO A 50 13.09 5.18 10.61
N VAL A 51 14.36 5.26 10.23
CA VAL A 51 14.85 5.00 8.87
C VAL A 51 16.04 4.07 8.98
N THR A 52 16.07 3.06 8.12
CA THR A 52 17.14 2.07 8.12
C THR A 52 18.05 2.25 6.90
N GLN A 53 19.20 1.59 6.93
CA GLN A 53 20.05 1.55 5.72
C GLN A 53 19.34 0.87 4.54
N ALA A 54 18.39 -0.04 4.81
CA ALA A 54 17.59 -0.68 3.77
C ALA A 54 16.69 0.32 3.05
N ASP A 55 15.98 1.21 3.78
CA ASP A 55 15.17 2.30 3.18
C ASP A 55 16.01 3.10 2.17
N LEU A 56 17.19 3.56 2.59
CA LEU A 56 18.07 4.39 1.78
C LEU A 56 18.64 3.63 0.58
N LYS A 57 19.00 2.37 0.75
CA LYS A 57 19.54 1.52 -0.32
C LYS A 57 18.50 1.27 -1.42
N ILE A 58 17.29 0.91 -1.01
CA ILE A 58 16.19 0.66 -1.95
C ILE A 58 15.75 1.96 -2.62
N ASN A 59 15.66 3.07 -1.87
CA ASN A 59 15.38 4.38 -2.44
C ASN A 59 16.36 4.73 -3.55
N HIS A 60 17.65 4.66 -3.27
CA HIS A 60 18.71 4.98 -4.24
C HIS A 60 18.58 4.12 -5.51
N TYR A 61 18.45 2.81 -5.34
CA TYR A 61 18.31 1.88 -6.46
C TYR A 61 17.09 2.19 -7.34
N ILE A 62 15.90 2.37 -6.73
CA ILE A 62 14.68 2.65 -7.50
C ILE A 62 14.77 4.01 -8.21
N LEU A 63 15.31 5.04 -7.56
CA LEU A 63 15.49 6.36 -8.18
C LEU A 63 16.39 6.30 -9.41
N GLU A 64 17.52 5.59 -9.36
CA GLU A 64 18.42 5.41 -10.50
C GLU A 64 17.73 4.67 -11.66
N GLN A 65 16.99 3.61 -11.34
CA GLN A 65 16.29 2.83 -12.37
C GLN A 65 15.14 3.63 -13.00
N LEU A 66 14.35 4.37 -12.23
CA LEU A 66 13.28 5.23 -12.76
C LEU A 66 13.84 6.38 -13.61
N ALA A 67 14.97 6.96 -13.23
CA ALA A 67 15.65 7.97 -14.03
C ALA A 67 16.13 7.43 -15.40
N TYR A 68 16.41 6.13 -15.49
CA TYR A 68 16.74 5.47 -16.76
C TYR A 68 15.49 5.08 -17.56
N LEU A 69 14.48 4.51 -16.90
CA LEU A 69 13.28 3.97 -17.56
C LEU A 69 12.28 5.05 -17.97
N THR A 70 12.15 6.10 -17.17
CA THR A 70 11.17 7.19 -17.34
C THR A 70 11.81 8.56 -16.98
N PRO A 71 12.86 9.00 -17.70
CA PRO A 71 13.67 10.16 -17.32
C PRO A 71 12.90 11.48 -17.25
N GLU A 72 11.75 11.57 -17.93
CA GLU A 72 10.88 12.74 -17.94
C GLU A 72 9.90 12.78 -16.75
N ILE A 73 9.78 11.70 -15.97
CA ILE A 73 8.83 11.60 -14.87
C ILE A 73 9.56 11.76 -13.53
N PRO A 74 9.39 12.88 -12.82
CA PRO A 74 10.01 13.08 -11.51
C PRO A 74 9.47 12.12 -10.47
N VAL A 75 10.28 11.85 -9.43
CA VAL A 75 9.91 10.97 -8.32
C VAL A 75 9.75 11.78 -7.04
N LEU A 76 8.59 11.65 -6.41
CA LEU A 76 8.31 12.07 -5.06
C LEU A 76 8.51 10.85 -4.14
N SER A 77 9.63 10.83 -3.43
CA SER A 77 9.96 9.72 -2.52
C SER A 77 9.95 10.19 -1.06
N GLU A 78 9.58 9.29 -0.16
CA GLU A 78 9.68 9.51 1.29
C GLU A 78 11.10 9.91 1.73
N GLU A 79 12.13 9.34 1.08
CA GLU A 79 13.54 9.49 1.47
C GLU A 79 14.30 10.55 0.63
N SER A 80 13.56 11.43 -0.06
CA SER A 80 14.17 12.45 -0.94
C SER A 80 13.62 13.85 -0.69
N ASP A 81 14.34 14.88 -1.14
CA ASP A 81 13.80 16.24 -1.17
C ASP A 81 12.71 16.37 -2.24
N TYR A 82 11.55 16.80 -1.83
CA TYR A 82 10.38 17.01 -2.68
C TYR A 82 9.84 18.46 -2.66
N SER A 83 10.70 19.42 -2.38
CA SER A 83 10.34 20.86 -2.29
C SER A 83 9.67 21.39 -3.57
N LYS A 84 10.03 20.85 -4.75
CA LYS A 84 9.51 21.26 -6.06
C LYS A 84 8.28 20.46 -6.53
N ARG A 85 7.74 19.55 -5.74
CA ARG A 85 6.70 18.59 -6.13
C ARG A 85 5.42 19.23 -6.69
N HIS A 86 5.05 20.41 -6.23
CA HIS A 86 3.83 21.09 -6.67
C HIS A 86 3.85 21.50 -8.16
N GLN A 87 5.00 21.45 -8.82
CA GLN A 87 5.16 21.73 -10.25
C GLN A 87 4.94 20.49 -11.12
N TRP A 88 4.70 19.30 -10.53
CA TRP A 88 4.65 18.03 -11.24
C TRP A 88 3.21 17.56 -11.46
N PRO A 89 2.64 17.75 -12.69
CA PRO A 89 1.32 17.22 -13.04
C PRO A 89 1.32 15.69 -13.22
N LEU A 90 2.52 15.11 -13.44
CA LEU A 90 2.78 13.69 -13.53
C LEU A 90 4.03 13.40 -12.69
N CYS A 91 3.97 12.45 -11.79
CA CYS A 91 5.10 12.03 -10.96
C CYS A 91 4.95 10.61 -10.45
N TRP A 92 6.06 9.95 -10.23
CA TRP A 92 6.11 8.76 -9.39
C TRP A 92 5.99 9.15 -7.92
N LEU A 93 5.28 8.34 -7.15
CA LEU A 93 5.20 8.43 -5.70
C LEU A 93 5.73 7.12 -5.13
N LEU A 94 6.79 7.21 -4.32
CA LEU A 94 7.59 6.07 -3.85
C LEU A 94 7.67 6.05 -2.33
N ASP A 95 7.35 4.89 -1.75
CA ASP A 95 7.79 4.47 -0.43
C ASP A 95 8.73 3.26 -0.60
N PRO A 96 10.02 3.40 -0.33
CA PRO A 96 10.99 2.33 -0.54
C PRO A 96 10.92 1.22 0.51
N LEU A 97 10.36 1.51 1.69
CA LEU A 97 10.11 0.54 2.77
C LEU A 97 8.94 1.01 3.65
N ASP A 98 7.70 0.76 3.21
CA ASP A 98 6.54 0.93 4.08
C ASP A 98 6.47 -0.20 5.10
N GLY A 99 6.37 0.18 6.38
CA GLY A 99 6.44 -0.76 7.48
C GLY A 99 7.85 -0.91 8.06
N THR A 100 8.64 0.18 8.14
CA THR A 100 9.96 0.17 8.79
C THR A 100 9.91 -0.39 10.23
N LYS A 101 8.79 -0.17 10.95
CA LYS A 101 8.59 -0.76 12.28
C LYS A 101 8.42 -2.28 12.21
N GLU A 102 7.66 -2.77 11.25
CA GLU A 102 7.47 -4.19 11.00
C GLU A 102 8.81 -4.85 10.69
N PHE A 103 9.62 -4.24 9.84
CA PHE A 103 10.99 -4.67 9.55
C PHE A 103 11.85 -4.77 10.83
N ILE A 104 11.87 -3.70 11.66
CA ILE A 104 12.67 -3.65 12.92
C ILE A 104 12.16 -4.66 13.95
N TYR A 105 10.85 -4.94 14.00
CA TYR A 105 10.26 -5.92 14.90
C TYR A 105 10.22 -7.35 14.33
N GLU A 106 10.99 -7.61 13.28
CA GLU A 106 11.11 -8.91 12.63
C GLU A 106 9.76 -9.52 12.23
N ARG A 107 8.90 -8.69 11.61
CA ARG A 107 7.62 -9.07 11.02
C ARG A 107 7.71 -9.03 9.52
N ASP A 108 7.26 -10.07 8.85
CA ASP A 108 7.32 -10.23 7.39
C ASP A 108 6.28 -9.38 6.62
N GLU A 109 5.89 -8.22 7.16
CA GLU A 109 4.73 -7.43 6.75
C GLU A 109 5.09 -6.02 6.25
N PHE A 110 6.27 -5.87 5.65
CA PHE A 110 6.71 -4.63 5.02
C PHE A 110 6.63 -4.71 3.49
N THR A 111 6.52 -3.55 2.84
CA THR A 111 6.31 -3.48 1.39
C THR A 111 7.16 -2.38 0.76
N ILE A 112 7.29 -2.44 -0.59
CA ILE A 112 7.72 -1.31 -1.41
C ILE A 112 6.48 -0.83 -2.15
N ASN A 113 6.14 0.45 -2.04
CA ASN A 113 4.99 1.04 -2.70
C ASN A 113 5.45 2.01 -3.78
N LEU A 114 4.99 1.79 -5.01
CA LEU A 114 5.24 2.67 -6.15
C LEU A 114 3.92 2.96 -6.86
N SER A 115 3.64 4.23 -7.12
CA SER A 115 2.46 4.62 -7.90
C SER A 115 2.77 5.78 -8.85
N LEU A 116 2.08 5.81 -9.98
CA LEU A 116 2.13 6.92 -10.94
C LEU A 116 0.91 7.81 -10.72
N ILE A 117 1.19 9.06 -10.38
CA ILE A 117 0.18 10.09 -10.12
C ILE A 117 0.09 11.01 -11.32
N ARG A 118 -1.11 11.21 -11.86
CA ARG A 118 -1.40 12.18 -12.92
C ARG A 118 -2.57 13.05 -12.50
N HIS A 119 -2.37 14.37 -12.51
CA HIS A 119 -3.39 15.36 -12.10
C HIS A 119 -4.03 14.99 -10.77
N HIS A 120 -3.20 14.71 -9.77
CA HIS A 120 -3.57 14.38 -8.39
C HIS A 120 -4.32 13.04 -8.20
N LYS A 121 -4.34 12.17 -9.22
CA LYS A 121 -4.97 10.84 -9.15
C LYS A 121 -3.96 9.75 -9.45
N THR A 122 -4.05 8.68 -8.73
CA THR A 122 -3.30 7.45 -9.03
C THR A 122 -3.83 6.85 -10.33
N ILE A 123 -2.93 6.61 -11.29
CA ILE A 123 -3.29 5.98 -12.57
C ILE A 123 -2.66 4.60 -12.74
N PHE A 124 -1.55 4.33 -12.02
CA PHE A 124 -0.87 3.05 -12.00
C PHE A 124 -0.31 2.80 -10.60
N SER A 125 -0.30 1.55 -10.17
CA SER A 125 0.07 1.16 -8.81
C SER A 125 0.86 -0.13 -8.78
N VAL A 126 1.83 -0.19 -7.88
CA VAL A 126 2.57 -1.41 -7.52
C VAL A 126 2.75 -1.48 -6.01
N ILE A 127 2.54 -2.66 -5.44
CA ILE A 127 2.98 -3.03 -4.09
C ILE A 127 3.80 -4.31 -4.19
N VAL A 128 5.07 -4.24 -3.81
CA VAL A 128 5.95 -5.40 -3.67
C VAL A 128 5.90 -5.90 -2.24
N VAL A 129 5.75 -7.21 -2.05
CA VAL A 129 5.79 -7.90 -0.75
C VAL A 129 7.02 -8.80 -0.73
N PRO A 130 8.18 -8.33 -0.24
CA PRO A 130 9.46 -9.04 -0.35
C PRO A 130 9.46 -10.42 0.30
N CYS A 131 8.95 -10.54 1.53
CA CYS A 131 8.94 -11.80 2.28
C CYS A 131 8.07 -12.88 1.62
N GLU A 132 7.05 -12.49 0.86
CA GLU A 132 6.22 -13.41 0.10
C GLU A 132 6.71 -13.60 -1.35
N LYS A 133 7.78 -12.91 -1.75
CA LYS A 133 8.38 -12.95 -3.09
C LYS A 133 7.34 -12.71 -4.19
N ARG A 134 6.46 -11.72 -3.99
CA ARG A 134 5.39 -11.36 -4.92
C ARG A 134 5.17 -9.86 -5.00
N MET A 135 4.52 -9.43 -6.07
CA MET A 135 4.04 -8.06 -6.22
C MET A 135 2.64 -8.02 -6.83
N TYR A 136 1.95 -6.93 -6.58
CA TYR A 136 0.66 -6.59 -7.18
C TYR A 136 0.84 -5.34 -8.01
N MET A 137 0.31 -5.30 -9.24
CA MET A 137 0.40 -4.13 -10.09
C MET A 137 -0.81 -4.00 -11.01
N GLY A 138 -1.17 -2.78 -11.35
CA GLY A 138 -2.29 -2.53 -12.25
C GLY A 138 -2.54 -1.05 -12.50
N TYR A 139 -3.24 -0.80 -13.60
CA TYR A 139 -3.83 0.50 -13.90
C TYR A 139 -5.20 0.64 -13.23
N LEU A 140 -5.61 1.88 -12.98
CA LEU A 140 -6.90 2.19 -12.34
C LEU A 140 -8.11 1.58 -13.07
N GLN A 141 -8.05 1.45 -14.39
CA GLN A 141 -9.18 0.98 -15.22
C GLN A 141 -9.12 -0.50 -15.56
N ASP A 142 -8.06 -1.20 -15.17
CA ASP A 142 -7.82 -2.59 -15.52
C ASP A 142 -7.74 -3.45 -14.25
N LEU A 143 -8.20 -4.70 -14.34
CA LEU A 143 -8.05 -5.64 -13.24
C LEU A 143 -6.56 -5.90 -12.96
N PRO A 144 -6.12 -5.83 -11.69
CA PRO A 144 -4.72 -5.89 -11.37
C PRO A 144 -4.14 -7.28 -11.55
N PHE A 145 -2.83 -7.32 -11.74
CA PHE A 145 -2.03 -8.55 -11.78
C PHE A 145 -1.31 -8.75 -10.45
N ARG A 146 -1.09 -10.02 -10.12
CA ARG A 146 -0.14 -10.48 -9.12
C ARG A 146 0.95 -11.28 -9.83
N TYR A 147 2.21 -10.96 -9.55
CA TYR A 147 3.36 -11.70 -10.05
C TYR A 147 4.08 -12.40 -8.89
N GLN A 148 4.35 -13.70 -9.06
CA GLN A 148 5.09 -14.52 -8.10
C GLN A 148 6.53 -14.71 -8.58
N PHE A 149 7.53 -14.18 -7.86
CA PHE A 149 8.94 -14.15 -8.27
C PHE A 149 9.52 -15.53 -8.45
N SER A 150 9.37 -16.41 -7.44
CA SER A 150 9.98 -17.75 -7.43
C SER A 150 9.52 -18.65 -8.58
N GLN A 151 8.30 -18.43 -9.04
CA GLN A 151 7.67 -19.23 -10.10
C GLN A 151 7.68 -18.51 -11.45
N ARG A 152 8.03 -17.21 -11.47
CA ARG A 152 7.88 -16.32 -12.63
C ARG A 152 6.49 -16.39 -13.26
N GLN A 153 5.46 -16.49 -12.39
CA GLN A 153 4.10 -16.75 -12.77
C GLN A 153 3.21 -15.52 -12.52
N TRP A 154 2.38 -15.21 -13.53
CA TRP A 154 1.37 -14.17 -13.47
C TRP A 154 0.01 -14.72 -13.07
N TYR A 155 -0.73 -13.93 -12.32
CA TYR A 155 -2.12 -14.16 -11.94
C TYR A 155 -2.87 -12.85 -12.15
N GLN A 156 -4.08 -12.92 -12.74
CA GLN A 156 -4.94 -11.75 -12.88
C GLN A 156 -6.10 -11.83 -11.90
N TYR A 157 -6.46 -10.69 -11.33
CA TYR A 157 -7.61 -10.60 -10.44
C TYR A 157 -8.90 -10.96 -11.19
N GLN A 158 -9.75 -11.74 -10.54
CA GLN A 158 -11.12 -11.98 -10.98
C GLN A 158 -12.10 -11.48 -9.92
N GLN A 159 -13.07 -10.71 -10.36
CA GLN A 159 -14.10 -10.20 -9.47
C GLN A 159 -15.03 -11.33 -9.04
N ASN A 160 -15.19 -11.50 -7.74
CA ASN A 160 -16.17 -12.40 -7.15
C ASN A 160 -17.29 -11.57 -6.55
N LEU A 161 -18.53 -12.04 -6.68
CA LEU A 161 -19.64 -11.52 -5.88
C LEU A 161 -19.42 -11.96 -4.44
N ALA A 162 -19.25 -11.01 -3.55
CA ALA A 162 -19.03 -11.28 -2.14
C ALA A 162 -20.38 -11.63 -1.47
N ASP A 163 -20.47 -12.84 -0.97
CA ASP A 163 -21.53 -13.27 -0.04
C ASP A 163 -20.92 -13.25 1.37
N TYR A 164 -21.11 -12.14 2.09
CA TYR A 164 -20.50 -11.94 3.40
C TYR A 164 -21.25 -12.70 4.50
N LYS A 165 -20.60 -13.71 5.06
CA LYS A 165 -21.04 -14.36 6.32
C LYS A 165 -20.47 -13.68 7.55
N GLN A 166 -19.38 -12.94 7.40
CA GLN A 166 -18.68 -12.15 8.41
C GLN A 166 -17.87 -11.07 7.71
N ILE A 167 -17.46 -10.02 8.44
CA ILE A 167 -16.61 -8.94 7.93
C ILE A 167 -15.24 -9.03 8.60
N GLN A 168 -14.19 -9.04 7.78
CA GLN A 168 -12.79 -9.02 8.21
C GLN A 168 -12.32 -7.58 8.29
N VAL A 169 -12.01 -7.08 9.49
CA VAL A 169 -11.52 -5.71 9.69
C VAL A 169 -10.02 -5.72 9.95
N GLY A 170 -9.25 -5.07 9.06
CA GLY A 170 -7.80 -4.95 9.15
C GLY A 170 -7.38 -3.81 10.06
N LEU A 171 -6.55 -4.08 11.04
CA LEU A 171 -5.98 -3.09 11.97
C LEU A 171 -4.45 -3.20 12.01
N SER A 172 -3.77 -2.12 12.40
CA SER A 172 -2.35 -2.19 12.69
C SER A 172 -2.10 -2.88 14.03
N HIS A 173 -0.95 -3.55 14.16
CA HIS A 173 -0.56 -4.24 15.38
C HIS A 173 -0.66 -3.34 16.62
N GLY A 174 -1.23 -3.89 17.69
CA GLY A 174 -1.34 -3.20 18.97
C GLY A 174 -2.26 -1.97 18.98
N SER A 175 -3.12 -1.79 17.98
CA SER A 175 -4.09 -0.69 17.94
C SER A 175 -5.04 -0.77 19.14
N LYS A 176 -4.95 0.23 20.04
CA LYS A 176 -5.74 0.33 21.29
C LYS A 176 -6.73 1.50 21.27
N ASP A 177 -6.79 2.27 20.19
CA ASP A 177 -7.68 3.41 20.07
C ASP A 177 -9.15 2.94 20.12
N VAL A 178 -9.92 3.54 21.02
CA VAL A 178 -11.34 3.22 21.24
C VAL A 178 -12.18 3.38 19.96
N ARG A 179 -11.77 4.24 19.03
CA ARG A 179 -12.45 4.46 17.76
C ARG A 179 -12.55 3.19 16.93
N TYR A 180 -11.54 2.32 16.96
CA TYR A 180 -11.59 1.02 16.27
C TYR A 180 -12.66 0.11 16.85
N GLN A 181 -12.80 0.09 18.19
CA GLN A 181 -13.84 -0.71 18.82
C GLN A 181 -15.24 -0.19 18.49
N GLN A 182 -15.47 1.14 18.58
CA GLN A 182 -16.75 1.77 18.20
C GLN A 182 -17.11 1.46 16.74
N PHE A 183 -16.12 1.52 15.84
CA PHE A 183 -16.31 1.20 14.43
C PHE A 183 -16.74 -0.26 14.22
N MET A 184 -16.04 -1.20 14.85
CA MET A 184 -16.35 -2.62 14.74
C MET A 184 -17.68 -3.00 15.41
N ASP A 185 -18.02 -2.41 16.55
CA ASP A 185 -19.28 -2.66 17.27
C ASP A 185 -20.49 -2.27 16.43
N HIS A 186 -20.37 -1.20 15.62
CA HIS A 186 -21.44 -0.85 14.70
C HIS A 186 -21.62 -1.89 13.59
N ILE A 187 -20.54 -2.34 12.96
CA ILE A 187 -20.59 -3.40 11.93
C ILE A 187 -21.13 -4.70 12.53
N ALA A 188 -20.79 -5.00 13.78
CA ALA A 188 -21.23 -6.20 14.49
C ALA A 188 -22.76 -6.28 14.71
N GLN A 189 -23.48 -5.18 14.53
CA GLN A 189 -24.96 -5.18 14.54
C GLN A 189 -25.56 -5.88 13.32
N GLN A 190 -24.82 -5.98 12.21
CA GLN A 190 -25.29 -6.57 10.96
C GLN A 190 -24.53 -7.84 10.58
N TYR A 191 -23.23 -7.92 10.85
CA TYR A 191 -22.35 -9.03 10.49
C TYR A 191 -21.40 -9.38 11.63
N PRO A 192 -21.11 -10.66 11.90
CA PRO A 192 -20.00 -11.05 12.75
C PRO A 192 -18.71 -10.38 12.26
N VAL A 193 -17.94 -9.78 13.18
CA VAL A 193 -16.69 -9.08 12.86
C VAL A 193 -15.50 -9.90 13.31
N VAL A 194 -14.51 -10.05 12.42
CA VAL A 194 -13.23 -10.69 12.71
C VAL A 194 -12.14 -9.65 12.56
N ARG A 195 -11.38 -9.41 13.63
CA ARG A 195 -10.20 -8.56 13.63
C ARG A 195 -9.01 -9.28 12.99
N ARG A 196 -8.33 -8.61 12.04
CA ARG A 196 -7.07 -9.03 11.44
C ARG A 196 -6.01 -7.98 11.73
N GLU A 197 -4.85 -8.39 12.22
CA GLU A 197 -3.73 -7.47 12.45
C GLU A 197 -2.66 -7.70 11.41
N ALA A 198 -2.14 -6.60 10.83
CA ALA A 198 -1.04 -6.63 9.87
C ALA A 198 -0.36 -5.27 9.75
N GLY A 199 0.83 -5.26 9.18
CA GLY A 199 1.61 -4.08 8.85
C GLY A 199 0.94 -3.20 7.79
N SER A 200 1.34 -1.99 7.71
CA SER A 200 0.93 -0.84 6.90
C SER A 200 0.27 -1.17 5.55
N ALA A 201 0.92 -0.93 4.41
CA ALA A 201 0.34 -1.18 3.08
C ALA A 201 0.15 -2.68 2.75
N TYR A 202 0.79 -3.59 3.49
CA TYR A 202 0.54 -5.02 3.36
C TYR A 202 -0.95 -5.37 3.53
N LYS A 203 -1.71 -4.59 4.34
CA LYS A 203 -3.17 -4.76 4.46
C LYS A 203 -3.92 -4.57 3.14
N PHE A 204 -3.45 -3.70 2.25
CA PHE A 204 -4.05 -3.56 0.92
C PHE A 204 -3.88 -4.85 0.09
N CYS A 205 -2.72 -5.51 0.20
CA CYS A 205 -2.51 -6.81 -0.44
C CYS A 205 -3.45 -7.87 0.14
N MET A 206 -3.64 -7.90 1.46
CA MET A 206 -4.61 -8.79 2.12
C MET A 206 -6.05 -8.50 1.68
N MET A 207 -6.40 -7.24 1.39
CA MET A 207 -7.72 -6.87 0.83
C MET A 207 -7.90 -7.42 -0.59
N LEU A 208 -6.89 -7.34 -1.43
CA LEU A 208 -6.90 -7.93 -2.78
C LEU A 208 -7.05 -9.46 -2.75
N GLU A 209 -6.50 -10.12 -1.72
CA GLU A 209 -6.61 -11.58 -1.53
C GLU A 209 -7.92 -12.00 -0.81
N GLY A 210 -8.76 -11.06 -0.40
CA GLY A 210 -10.02 -11.33 0.29
C GLY A 210 -9.85 -11.78 1.74
N VAL A 211 -8.71 -11.47 2.37
CA VAL A 211 -8.41 -11.75 3.79
C VAL A 211 -8.88 -10.62 4.69
N ILE A 212 -8.96 -9.40 4.16
CA ILE A 212 -9.48 -8.19 4.82
C ILE A 212 -10.53 -7.58 3.89
N ASP A 213 -11.66 -7.16 4.46
CA ASP A 213 -12.77 -6.53 3.74
C ASP A 213 -12.78 -5.01 3.92
N ILE A 214 -12.43 -4.55 5.13
CA ILE A 214 -12.42 -3.14 5.53
C ILE A 214 -11.13 -2.84 6.30
N TYR A 215 -10.48 -1.72 5.97
CA TYR A 215 -9.30 -1.24 6.70
C TYR A 215 -9.50 0.21 7.14
N PRO A 216 -9.95 0.47 8.39
CA PRO A 216 -9.99 1.80 8.98
C PRO A 216 -8.61 2.17 9.54
N ARG A 217 -8.22 3.44 9.37
CA ARG A 217 -7.04 4.04 9.99
C ARG A 217 -7.39 5.42 10.56
N PHE A 218 -7.33 5.55 11.88
CA PHE A 218 -7.67 6.78 12.59
C PHE A 218 -6.44 7.62 12.98
N HIS A 219 -5.27 7.28 12.47
CA HIS A 219 -4.01 7.97 12.71
C HIS A 219 -3.43 8.49 11.39
N PRO A 220 -2.63 9.58 11.43
CA PRO A 220 -1.97 10.10 10.25
C PRO A 220 -1.11 9.05 9.54
N THR A 221 -1.00 9.23 8.23
CA THR A 221 -0.16 8.46 7.32
C THR A 221 0.25 9.36 6.16
N SER A 222 1.24 8.97 5.38
CA SER A 222 1.70 9.78 4.26
C SER A 222 0.99 9.41 2.95
N GLU A 223 1.14 10.26 1.93
CA GLU A 223 0.56 10.01 0.60
C GLU A 223 1.12 8.74 -0.03
N TRP A 224 2.40 8.43 0.13
CA TRP A 224 3.08 7.24 -0.40
C TRP A 224 2.66 5.93 0.28
N ASP A 225 2.14 5.96 1.53
CA ASP A 225 1.60 4.80 2.22
C ASP A 225 0.25 4.34 1.63
N THR A 226 -0.46 5.23 0.92
CA THR A 226 -1.87 4.99 0.53
C THR A 226 -2.11 4.94 -0.98
N SER A 227 -1.31 5.65 -1.78
CA SER A 227 -1.60 5.85 -3.20
C SER A 227 -1.62 4.56 -4.01
N ALA A 228 -0.64 3.68 -3.79
CA ALA A 228 -0.59 2.38 -4.48
C ALA A 228 -1.75 1.48 -4.07
N GLY A 229 -2.04 1.41 -2.76
CA GLY A 229 -3.17 0.64 -2.23
C GLY A 229 -4.51 1.14 -2.75
N GLN A 230 -4.72 2.46 -2.81
CA GLN A 230 -5.95 3.04 -3.36
C GLN A 230 -6.15 2.65 -4.82
N GLY A 231 -5.14 2.85 -5.68
CA GLY A 231 -5.27 2.53 -7.10
C GLY A 231 -5.60 1.06 -7.35
N LEU A 232 -4.96 0.14 -6.62
CA LEU A 232 -5.26 -1.29 -6.70
C LEU A 232 -6.68 -1.63 -6.22
N LEU A 233 -7.15 -1.01 -5.13
CA LEU A 233 -8.52 -1.25 -4.65
C LEU A 233 -9.57 -0.65 -5.60
N GLU A 234 -9.36 0.56 -6.11
CA GLU A 234 -10.28 1.19 -7.06
C GLU A 234 -10.42 0.37 -8.34
N SER A 235 -9.34 -0.28 -8.81
CA SER A 235 -9.37 -1.13 -9.99
C SER A 235 -10.23 -2.38 -9.84
N ILE A 236 -10.52 -2.82 -8.61
CA ILE A 236 -11.42 -3.95 -8.33
C ILE A 236 -12.84 -3.53 -7.89
N GLY A 237 -13.15 -2.23 -7.92
CA GLY A 237 -14.44 -1.68 -7.47
C GLY A 237 -14.52 -1.33 -6.00
N GLY A 238 -13.40 -1.39 -5.29
CA GLY A 238 -13.22 -0.88 -3.94
C GLY A 238 -12.83 0.59 -3.92
N GLY A 239 -12.10 1.00 -2.87
CA GLY A 239 -11.57 2.36 -2.79
C GLY A 239 -11.11 2.77 -1.40
N LEU A 240 -10.79 4.06 -1.30
CA LEU A 240 -10.28 4.68 -0.10
C LEU A 240 -10.88 6.08 0.06
N LEU A 241 -11.38 6.38 1.23
CA LEU A 241 -11.94 7.69 1.58
C LEU A 241 -11.29 8.25 2.84
N SER A 242 -11.16 9.57 2.90
CA SER A 242 -10.78 10.26 4.13
C SER A 242 -11.83 10.07 5.23
N LEU A 243 -11.48 10.41 6.47
CA LEU A 243 -12.45 10.42 7.59
C LEU A 243 -13.57 11.44 7.39
N GLN A 244 -13.40 12.40 6.48
CA GLN A 244 -14.44 13.35 6.04
C GLN A 244 -15.27 12.80 4.87
N LYS A 245 -15.04 11.52 4.48
CA LYS A 245 -15.74 10.83 3.38
C LYS A 245 -15.40 11.34 1.98
N GLU A 246 -14.30 12.09 1.84
CA GLU A 246 -13.82 12.63 0.57
C GLU A 246 -12.81 11.68 -0.09
N PRO A 247 -12.79 11.59 -1.42
CA PRO A 247 -11.74 10.86 -2.14
C PRO A 247 -10.36 11.46 -1.86
N PHE A 248 -9.34 10.60 -1.79
CA PHE A 248 -7.97 11.08 -1.69
C PHE A 248 -7.47 11.67 -3.00
N THR A 249 -6.65 12.71 -2.86
CA THR A 249 -5.85 13.29 -3.94
C THR A 249 -4.40 13.36 -3.50
N TYR A 250 -3.48 13.16 -4.42
CA TYR A 250 -2.04 13.05 -4.19
C TYR A 250 -1.30 14.21 -4.83
N ASN A 251 -0.23 14.65 -4.19
CA ASN A 251 0.57 15.80 -4.62
C ASN A 251 -0.25 17.08 -4.85
N ALA A 252 -1.38 17.24 -4.16
CA ALA A 252 -2.30 18.36 -4.31
C ALA A 252 -2.19 19.39 -3.18
N ARG A 253 -1.84 18.95 -1.97
CA ARG A 253 -1.84 19.75 -0.74
C ARG A 253 -0.42 20.19 -0.36
N SER A 254 -0.30 21.21 0.49
CA SER A 254 0.99 21.63 1.06
C SER A 254 1.65 20.52 1.91
N SER A 255 0.85 19.75 2.63
CA SER A 255 1.28 18.58 3.40
C SER A 255 1.08 17.30 2.61
N VAL A 256 2.03 16.37 2.74
CA VAL A 256 1.90 14.98 2.25
C VAL A 256 1.17 14.07 3.24
N LEU A 257 0.79 14.59 4.43
CA LEU A 257 0.09 13.80 5.45
C LEU A 257 -1.41 13.70 5.17
N ASN A 258 -1.95 12.52 5.37
CA ASN A 258 -3.36 12.17 5.44
C ASN A 258 -3.77 11.97 6.90
N ASN A 259 -4.89 12.54 7.33
CA ASN A 259 -5.34 12.47 8.73
C ASN A 259 -6.08 11.18 9.09
N GLY A 260 -5.89 10.13 8.32
CA GLY A 260 -6.57 8.85 8.45
C GLY A 260 -7.52 8.59 7.29
N PHE A 261 -8.00 7.34 7.20
CA PHE A 261 -8.80 6.88 6.07
C PHE A 261 -9.66 5.66 6.44
N ILE A 262 -10.55 5.32 5.52
CA ILE A 262 -11.21 4.01 5.46
C ILE A 262 -11.05 3.44 4.06
N ALA A 263 -10.47 2.23 3.97
CA ALA A 263 -10.42 1.45 2.76
C ALA A 263 -11.46 0.33 2.78
N PHE A 264 -12.00 0.00 1.62
CA PHE A 264 -13.06 -0.99 1.43
C PHE A 264 -12.89 -1.71 0.08
N THR A 265 -13.38 -2.94 -0.02
CA THR A 265 -13.18 -3.79 -1.20
C THR A 265 -14.29 -3.67 -2.25
N ASN A 266 -15.48 -3.18 -1.88
CA ASN A 266 -16.62 -3.05 -2.79
C ASN A 266 -17.71 -2.15 -2.18
N GLN A 267 -18.85 -2.01 -2.89
CA GLN A 267 -19.96 -1.15 -2.48
C GLN A 267 -20.61 -1.57 -1.16
N VAL A 268 -20.70 -2.88 -0.84
CA VAL A 268 -21.28 -3.35 0.43
C VAL A 268 -20.39 -2.91 1.59
N THR A 269 -19.10 -3.21 1.53
CA THR A 269 -18.12 -2.83 2.56
C THR A 269 -17.94 -1.32 2.65
N ARG A 270 -18.11 -0.57 1.53
CA ARG A 270 -18.16 0.88 1.54
C ARG A 270 -19.34 1.41 2.36
N THR A 271 -20.54 0.89 2.14
CA THR A 271 -21.75 1.32 2.86
C THR A 271 -21.60 1.06 4.36
N LEU A 272 -21.22 -0.17 4.74
CA LEU A 272 -20.95 -0.54 6.14
C LEU A 272 -19.91 0.39 6.79
N SER A 273 -18.84 0.70 6.06
CA SER A 273 -17.77 1.56 6.55
C SER A 273 -18.24 3.00 6.82
N LEU A 274 -19.07 3.55 5.94
CA LEU A 274 -19.59 4.91 6.09
C LEU A 274 -20.62 5.03 7.22
N GLU A 275 -21.45 4.00 7.43
CA GLU A 275 -22.38 3.90 8.55
C GLU A 275 -21.62 3.79 9.88
N ALA A 276 -20.61 2.91 9.95
CA ALA A 276 -19.77 2.74 11.12
C ALA A 276 -18.98 4.02 11.46
N LEU A 277 -18.41 4.69 10.45
CA LEU A 277 -17.68 5.93 10.64
C LEU A 277 -18.55 7.05 11.24
N ALA A 278 -19.83 7.09 10.90
CA ALA A 278 -20.77 8.09 11.44
C ALA A 278 -21.02 7.92 12.96
N GLN A 279 -20.69 6.77 13.54
CA GLN A 279 -20.81 6.50 14.98
C GLN A 279 -19.52 6.72 15.76
N VAL A 280 -18.40 6.95 15.05
CA VAL A 280 -17.09 7.19 15.66
C VAL A 280 -16.93 8.67 15.98
N LYS A 281 -16.54 8.99 17.20
CA LYS A 281 -16.13 10.36 17.57
C LYS A 281 -14.71 10.62 17.05
N LEU A 282 -14.59 11.39 15.97
CA LEU A 282 -13.34 11.77 15.32
C LEU A 282 -12.62 12.90 16.08
#